data_90845581283e1d3bf5c8e2904ae0e46f
#
_entry.id   90845581283e1d3bf5c8e2904ae0e46f
#
_cell.length_a   1.000
_cell.length_b   1.000
_cell.length_c   1.000
_cell.angle_alpha   90.00
_cell.angle_beta   90.00
_cell.angle_gamma   90.00
#
_symmetry.space_group_name_H-M   'P 1'
#
loop_
_entity.id
_entity.type
_entity.pdbx_description
1 polymer ?
#
loop_
_entity_poly.entity_id
_entity_poly.type
_entity_poly.pdbx_seq_one_letter_code
_entity_poly.pdbx_strand_id
1 'polypeptide(L)'
;QPLLPYDACNLGSINLASFVKPFPNPSLDRVGKELKDRFDLDWVELDRVVNEAVHFLDNVVEVNEFPVAKIREMVDKTRRIGLGVMGFADMLFKLGVAYDSPQGIEWAEKTMKFISESAKKATQKLAVERGVFPEWERSVYGQTNYRPRNMALTTIAPTGTISLLADTSSGIEPLFSLGYQKNTVEGKTLYMMNPIFVETLKEKGIYS
;
A
#
# COMPACT_ATOMS: atom_id res chain seq x y z
N GLN A 1 -13.57 -1.49 2.48
CA GLN A 1 -14.17 -2.40 3.48
C GLN A 1 -15.55 -1.90 3.88
N PRO A 2 -16.58 -2.73 3.83
CA PRO A 2 -17.88 -2.38 4.42
C PRO A 2 -17.73 -2.35 5.94
N LEU A 3 -18.23 -1.28 6.56
CA LEU A 3 -18.24 -1.12 8.01
C LEU A 3 -19.61 -1.50 8.58
N LEU A 4 -19.62 -2.06 9.77
CA LEU A 4 -20.83 -2.27 10.55
C LEU A 4 -21.34 -0.95 11.15
N PRO A 5 -22.59 -0.86 11.63
CA PRO A 5 -23.03 0.33 12.34
C PRO A 5 -22.11 0.67 13.51
N TYR A 6 -21.71 1.93 13.61
CA TYR A 6 -20.73 2.44 14.58
C TYR A 6 -19.31 1.86 14.48
N ASP A 7 -18.97 1.14 13.39
CA ASP A 7 -17.63 0.63 13.18
C ASP A 7 -16.72 1.70 12.56
N ALA A 8 -15.43 1.58 12.78
CA ALA A 8 -14.41 2.44 12.19
C ALA A 8 -13.18 1.63 11.80
N CYS A 9 -12.41 2.15 10.88
CA CYS A 9 -11.19 1.52 10.40
C CYS A 9 -10.10 2.59 10.21
N ASN A 10 -8.95 2.41 10.86
CA ASN A 10 -7.77 3.23 10.55
C ASN A 10 -7.07 2.68 9.33
N LEU A 11 -6.55 3.60 8.53
CA LEU A 11 -5.97 3.31 7.23
C LEU A 11 -4.49 3.67 7.22
N GLY A 12 -3.70 2.85 6.52
CA GLY A 12 -2.33 3.14 6.14
C GLY A 12 -2.09 2.66 4.72
N SER A 13 -1.17 3.28 4.01
CA SER A 13 -0.85 2.89 2.63
C SER A 13 0.64 2.88 2.39
N ILE A 14 1.13 1.76 1.86
CA ILE A 14 2.54 1.54 1.53
C ILE A 14 2.83 2.14 0.16
N ASN A 15 3.88 2.97 0.06
CA ASN A 15 4.35 3.49 -1.22
C ASN A 15 5.15 2.42 -1.96
N LEU A 16 4.53 1.74 -2.92
CA LEU A 16 5.13 0.64 -3.68
C LEU A 16 6.34 1.08 -4.51
N ALA A 17 6.35 2.31 -4.99
CA ALA A 17 7.44 2.84 -5.81
C ALA A 17 8.78 2.89 -5.06
N SER A 18 8.74 2.93 -3.72
CA SER A 18 9.95 2.93 -2.87
C SER A 18 10.63 1.57 -2.76
N PHE A 19 9.96 0.49 -3.17
CA PHE A 19 10.48 -0.89 -3.08
C PHE A 19 11.06 -1.39 -4.39
N VAL A 20 10.97 -0.61 -5.47
CA VAL A 20 11.57 -1.00 -6.76
C VAL A 20 13.09 -0.90 -6.66
N LYS A 21 13.77 -2.00 -6.89
CA LYS A 21 15.24 -2.10 -6.88
C LYS A 21 15.77 -2.72 -8.17
N PRO A 22 16.97 -2.35 -8.59
CA PRO A 22 17.67 -3.07 -9.66
C PRO A 22 17.83 -4.54 -9.27
N PHE A 23 17.75 -5.44 -10.24
CA PHE A 23 18.04 -6.86 -10.01
C PHE A 23 19.44 -7.02 -9.40
N PRO A 24 19.63 -7.88 -8.39
CA PRO A 24 20.90 -7.97 -7.65
C PRO A 24 22.10 -8.51 -8.45
N ASN A 25 21.93 -8.84 -9.72
CA ASN A 25 23.01 -9.38 -10.55
C ASN A 25 23.13 -8.69 -11.92
N PRO A 26 23.79 -7.51 -11.99
CA PRO A 26 24.02 -6.78 -13.24
C PRO A 26 24.99 -7.51 -14.21
N SER A 27 25.71 -8.54 -13.75
CA SER A 27 26.66 -9.31 -14.60
C SER A 27 25.98 -10.22 -15.62
N LEU A 28 24.65 -10.30 -15.61
CA LEU A 28 23.85 -10.95 -16.64
C LEU A 28 23.30 -9.96 -17.68
N ASP A 29 23.82 -8.77 -17.76
CA ASP A 29 23.56 -7.81 -18.83
C ASP A 29 24.05 -8.36 -20.18
N ARG A 30 23.38 -9.40 -20.63
CA ARG A 30 23.44 -9.80 -22.03
C ARG A 30 22.66 -8.76 -22.82
N VAL A 31 23.35 -8.11 -23.72
CA VAL A 31 22.81 -7.31 -24.81
C VAL A 31 21.48 -7.94 -25.28
N GLY A 32 20.33 -7.28 -25.06
CA GLY A 32 19.04 -7.72 -25.51
C GLY A 32 17.95 -8.00 -24.46
N LYS A 33 18.20 -7.90 -23.16
CA LYS A 33 17.14 -7.93 -22.15
C LYS A 33 16.36 -6.62 -22.14
N GLU A 34 15.03 -6.72 -22.24
CA GLU A 34 14.13 -5.57 -22.14
C GLU A 34 14.23 -4.93 -20.73
N LEU A 35 13.94 -3.63 -20.60
CA LEU A 35 13.98 -2.87 -19.34
C LEU A 35 13.21 -3.55 -18.20
N LYS A 36 12.09 -4.22 -18.52
CA LYS A 36 11.24 -4.98 -17.58
C LYS A 36 11.96 -6.10 -16.81
N ASP A 37 13.12 -6.57 -17.31
CA ASP A 37 13.91 -7.63 -16.68
C ASP A 37 15.02 -7.08 -15.77
N ARG A 38 15.12 -5.75 -15.62
CA ARG A 38 16.19 -5.09 -14.85
C ARG A 38 15.82 -4.75 -13.42
N PHE A 39 14.54 -4.74 -13.07
CA PHE A 39 14.05 -4.32 -11.77
C PHE A 39 13.07 -5.33 -11.20
N ASP A 40 13.03 -5.43 -9.87
CA ASP A 40 12.03 -6.18 -9.11
C ASP A 40 11.72 -5.41 -7.81
N LEU A 41 10.75 -5.88 -7.04
CA LEU A 41 10.49 -5.35 -5.71
C LEU A 41 11.43 -5.98 -4.67
N ASP A 42 11.83 -5.18 -3.70
CA ASP A 42 12.45 -5.69 -2.47
C ASP A 42 11.39 -6.37 -1.60
N TRP A 43 11.12 -7.63 -1.88
CA TRP A 43 10.12 -8.43 -1.17
C TRP A 43 10.44 -8.62 0.30
N VAL A 44 11.71 -8.65 0.68
CA VAL A 44 12.15 -8.81 2.08
C VAL A 44 11.83 -7.55 2.87
N GLU A 45 12.17 -6.39 2.33
CA GLU A 45 11.86 -5.11 2.97
C GLU A 45 10.35 -4.82 2.95
N LEU A 46 9.65 -5.20 1.89
CA LEU A 46 8.19 -5.09 1.82
C LEU A 46 7.52 -5.94 2.91
N ASP A 47 7.96 -7.20 3.12
CA ASP A 47 7.44 -8.04 4.22
C ASP A 47 7.67 -7.39 5.58
N ARG A 48 8.87 -6.87 5.82
CA ARG A 48 9.21 -6.16 7.07
C ARG A 48 8.26 -4.99 7.32
N VAL A 49 8.09 -4.14 6.30
CA VAL A 49 7.22 -2.95 6.40
C VAL A 49 5.75 -3.33 6.57
N VAL A 50 5.26 -4.38 5.89
CA VAL A 50 3.88 -4.88 6.09
C VAL A 50 3.67 -5.33 7.54
N ASN A 51 4.62 -6.07 8.11
CA ASN A 51 4.54 -6.53 9.51
C ASN A 51 4.49 -5.34 10.48
N GLU A 52 5.35 -4.34 10.29
CA GLU A 52 5.36 -3.12 11.10
C GLU A 52 4.08 -2.30 10.94
N ALA A 53 3.58 -2.17 9.72
CA ALA A 53 2.35 -1.44 9.44
C ALA A 53 1.13 -2.08 10.10
N VAL A 54 1.01 -3.41 10.06
CA VAL A 54 -0.08 -4.13 10.76
C VAL A 54 0.01 -3.91 12.26
N HIS A 55 1.21 -4.01 12.84
CA HIS A 55 1.44 -3.75 14.27
C HIS A 55 1.10 -2.30 14.64
N PHE A 56 1.57 -1.33 13.84
CA PHE A 56 1.29 0.08 14.05
C PHE A 56 -0.21 0.36 14.00
N LEU A 57 -0.93 -0.13 12.99
CA LEU A 57 -2.36 0.08 12.85
C LEU A 57 -3.15 -0.58 14.00
N ASP A 58 -2.74 -1.76 14.50
CA ASP A 58 -3.35 -2.36 15.69
C ASP A 58 -3.11 -1.51 16.95
N ASN A 59 -1.93 -0.91 17.11
CA ASN A 59 -1.65 0.04 18.20
C ASN A 59 -2.54 1.30 18.10
N VAL A 60 -2.78 1.81 16.89
CA VAL A 60 -3.70 2.94 16.69
C VAL A 60 -5.13 2.59 17.11
N VAL A 61 -5.60 1.36 16.86
CA VAL A 61 -6.90 0.88 17.39
C VAL A 61 -6.95 1.00 18.91
N GLU A 62 -5.85 0.69 19.61
CA GLU A 62 -5.77 0.70 21.07
C GLU A 62 -5.83 2.11 21.65
N VAL A 63 -5.04 3.02 21.08
CA VAL A 63 -4.83 4.37 21.66
C VAL A 63 -5.82 5.42 21.15
N ASN A 64 -6.58 5.11 20.10
CA ASN A 64 -7.48 6.08 19.50
C ASN A 64 -8.68 6.37 20.41
N GLU A 65 -8.97 7.65 20.60
CA GLU A 65 -10.13 8.11 21.34
C GLU A 65 -11.32 8.36 20.40
N PHE A 66 -12.52 7.93 20.80
CA PHE A 66 -13.72 8.11 20.02
C PHE A 66 -14.72 8.99 20.77
N PRO A 67 -15.33 9.98 20.10
CA PRO A 67 -16.26 10.91 20.75
C PRO A 67 -17.59 10.22 21.14
N VAL A 68 -17.86 9.04 20.61
CA VAL A 68 -19.09 8.27 20.87
C VAL A 68 -18.73 6.88 21.40
N ALA A 69 -19.21 6.55 22.60
CA ALA A 69 -18.90 5.29 23.26
C ALA A 69 -19.25 4.03 22.42
N LYS A 70 -20.35 4.09 21.65
CA LYS A 70 -20.73 2.97 20.75
C LYS A 70 -19.72 2.70 19.65
N ILE A 71 -18.99 3.72 19.19
CA ILE A 71 -17.91 3.53 18.22
C ILE A 71 -16.76 2.78 18.88
N ARG A 72 -16.34 3.20 20.07
CA ARG A 72 -15.29 2.50 20.85
C ARG A 72 -15.64 1.03 21.06
N GLU A 73 -16.88 0.77 21.50
CA GLU A 73 -17.35 -0.60 21.73
C GLU A 73 -17.27 -1.47 20.47
N MET A 74 -17.70 -0.95 19.32
CA MET A 74 -17.67 -1.69 18.06
C MET A 74 -16.24 -1.91 17.55
N VAL A 75 -15.40 -0.87 17.61
CA VAL A 75 -14.01 -0.94 17.20
C VAL A 75 -13.23 -1.94 18.05
N ASP A 76 -13.45 -1.97 19.36
CA ASP A 76 -12.83 -2.96 20.26
C ASP A 76 -13.23 -4.40 19.90
N LYS A 77 -14.50 -4.63 19.51
CA LYS A 77 -15.00 -5.95 19.11
C LYS A 77 -14.41 -6.46 17.82
N THR A 78 -14.18 -5.59 16.84
CA THR A 78 -13.78 -5.97 15.48
C THR A 78 -12.29 -5.77 15.21
N ARG A 79 -11.69 -4.77 15.84
CA ARG A 79 -10.29 -4.36 15.67
C ARG A 79 -9.88 -4.24 14.20
N ARG A 80 -10.72 -3.62 13.38
CA ARG A 80 -10.47 -3.46 11.94
C ARG A 80 -9.30 -2.54 11.68
N ILE A 81 -8.45 -2.95 10.77
CA ILE A 81 -7.41 -2.12 10.16
C ILE A 81 -7.53 -2.17 8.64
N GLY A 82 -7.01 -1.17 7.96
CA GLY A 82 -7.03 -1.08 6.50
C GLY A 82 -5.65 -0.72 5.97
N LEU A 83 -4.78 -1.72 5.82
CA LEU A 83 -3.51 -1.56 5.14
C LEU A 83 -3.70 -1.63 3.63
N GLY A 84 -3.36 -0.56 2.94
CA GLY A 84 -3.43 -0.44 1.49
C GLY A 84 -2.09 -0.09 0.86
N VAL A 85 -2.18 0.35 -0.38
CA VAL A 85 -1.02 0.76 -1.17
C VAL A 85 -1.26 2.11 -1.83
N MET A 86 -0.17 2.80 -2.16
CA MET A 86 -0.10 3.96 -3.06
C MET A 86 1.15 3.81 -3.93
N GLY A 87 1.30 4.63 -4.95
CA GLY A 87 2.46 4.57 -5.83
C GLY A 87 2.46 3.36 -6.77
N PHE A 88 1.31 2.73 -7.03
CA PHE A 88 1.24 1.57 -7.92
C PHE A 88 1.61 1.92 -9.36
N ALA A 89 1.08 3.02 -9.90
CA ALA A 89 1.42 3.47 -11.25
C ALA A 89 2.89 3.88 -11.35
N ASP A 90 3.44 4.53 -10.34
CA ASP A 90 4.87 4.88 -10.26
C ASP A 90 5.76 3.63 -10.16
N MET A 91 5.33 2.62 -9.41
CA MET A 91 6.01 1.33 -9.38
C MET A 91 6.08 0.69 -10.77
N LEU A 92 4.95 0.62 -11.48
CA LEU A 92 4.91 0.08 -12.84
C LEU A 92 5.79 0.89 -13.81
N PHE A 93 5.80 2.22 -13.67
CA PHE A 93 6.65 3.09 -14.47
C PHE A 93 8.14 2.78 -14.25
N LYS A 94 8.58 2.64 -13.00
CA LYS A 94 9.96 2.23 -12.66
C LYS A 94 10.30 0.83 -13.19
N LEU A 95 9.34 -0.09 -13.18
CA LEU A 95 9.52 -1.44 -13.72
C LEU A 95 9.52 -1.48 -15.25
N GLY A 96 9.19 -0.38 -15.93
CA GLY A 96 9.04 -0.32 -17.38
C GLY A 96 7.81 -1.07 -17.90
N VAL A 97 6.76 -1.20 -17.08
CA VAL A 97 5.53 -1.92 -17.38
C VAL A 97 4.40 -0.92 -17.67
N ALA A 98 3.71 -1.09 -18.79
CA ALA A 98 2.55 -0.27 -19.11
C ALA A 98 1.40 -0.59 -18.15
N TYR A 99 0.73 0.46 -17.64
CA TYR A 99 -0.35 0.32 -16.65
C TYR A 99 -1.53 -0.53 -17.15
N ASP A 100 -1.93 -0.34 -18.41
CA ASP A 100 -3.06 -1.01 -19.07
C ASP A 100 -2.67 -2.33 -19.76
N SER A 101 -1.54 -2.92 -19.36
CA SER A 101 -1.03 -4.18 -19.94
C SER A 101 -1.39 -5.40 -19.09
N PRO A 102 -1.40 -6.62 -19.68
CA PRO A 102 -1.51 -7.85 -18.91
C PRO A 102 -0.45 -7.98 -17.81
N GLN A 103 0.79 -7.52 -18.05
CA GLN A 103 1.85 -7.52 -17.06
C GLN A 103 1.54 -6.57 -15.89
N GLY A 104 0.88 -5.44 -16.14
CA GLY A 104 0.39 -4.54 -15.08
C GLY A 104 -0.58 -5.25 -14.14
N ILE A 105 -1.49 -6.05 -14.69
CA ILE A 105 -2.44 -6.86 -13.91
C ILE A 105 -1.71 -7.95 -13.11
N GLU A 106 -0.75 -8.64 -13.72
CA GLU A 106 0.08 -9.64 -13.04
C GLU A 106 0.85 -9.04 -11.85
N TRP A 107 1.41 -7.84 -12.02
CA TRP A 107 2.08 -7.12 -10.94
C TRP A 107 1.11 -6.71 -9.82
N ALA A 108 -0.10 -6.27 -10.16
CA ALA A 108 -1.13 -5.97 -9.17
C ALA A 108 -1.49 -7.20 -8.33
N GLU A 109 -1.77 -8.33 -9.01
CA GLU A 109 -2.10 -9.60 -8.34
C GLU A 109 -0.95 -10.08 -7.46
N LYS A 110 0.27 -10.18 -8.00
CA LYS A 110 1.47 -10.62 -7.28
C LYS A 110 1.71 -9.80 -6.02
N THR A 111 1.66 -8.47 -6.15
CA THR A 111 1.96 -7.55 -5.05
C THR A 111 0.90 -7.61 -3.96
N MET A 112 -0.38 -7.53 -4.33
CA MET A 112 -1.47 -7.56 -3.34
C MET A 112 -1.63 -8.92 -2.68
N LYS A 113 -1.39 -10.02 -3.39
CA LYS A 113 -1.32 -11.37 -2.81
C LYS A 113 -0.23 -11.43 -1.75
N PHE A 114 0.99 -10.97 -2.07
CA PHE A 114 2.11 -10.95 -1.14
C PHE A 114 1.78 -10.13 0.12
N ILE A 115 1.29 -8.90 -0.04
CA ILE A 115 0.91 -8.03 1.09
C ILE A 115 -0.18 -8.66 1.94
N SER A 116 -1.20 -9.25 1.31
CA SER A 116 -2.30 -9.93 2.02
C SER A 116 -1.81 -11.12 2.83
N GLU A 117 -0.93 -11.95 2.27
CA GLU A 117 -0.37 -13.12 2.95
C GLU A 117 0.56 -12.70 4.11
N SER A 118 1.39 -11.69 3.91
CA SER A 118 2.25 -11.12 4.96
C SER A 118 1.43 -10.51 6.09
N ALA A 119 0.41 -9.71 5.78
CA ALA A 119 -0.48 -9.12 6.77
C ALA A 119 -1.26 -10.18 7.57
N LYS A 120 -1.69 -11.28 6.93
CA LYS A 120 -2.32 -12.42 7.61
C LYS A 120 -1.37 -13.09 8.62
N LYS A 121 -0.11 -13.25 8.27
CA LYS A 121 0.91 -13.78 9.20
C LYS A 121 1.16 -12.82 10.36
N ALA A 122 1.28 -11.52 10.07
CA ALA A 122 1.50 -10.49 11.08
C ALA A 122 0.37 -10.43 12.11
N THR A 123 -0.89 -10.39 11.68
CA THR A 123 -2.03 -10.37 12.61
C THR A 123 -2.16 -11.64 13.44
N GLN A 124 -1.80 -12.81 12.90
CA GLN A 124 -1.77 -14.05 13.68
C GLN A 124 -0.67 -14.04 14.75
N LYS A 125 0.50 -13.49 14.45
CA LYS A 125 1.57 -13.24 15.42
C LYS A 125 1.08 -12.34 16.57
N LEU A 126 0.44 -11.22 16.23
CA LEU A 126 -0.15 -10.32 17.23
C LEU A 126 -1.25 -11.01 18.06
N ALA A 127 -2.03 -11.90 17.45
CA ALA A 127 -3.04 -12.66 18.18
C ALA A 127 -2.46 -13.64 19.21
N VAL A 128 -1.27 -14.19 19.00
CA VAL A 128 -0.56 -15.01 19.99
C VAL A 128 -0.16 -14.16 21.20
N GLU A 129 0.24 -12.91 20.98
CA GLU A 129 0.71 -12.01 22.03
C GLU A 129 -0.44 -11.31 22.77
N ARG A 130 -1.51 -10.92 22.05
CA ARG A 130 -2.56 -10.01 22.51
C ARG A 130 -3.97 -10.59 22.48
N GLY A 131 -4.13 -11.83 22.04
CA GLY A 131 -5.43 -12.48 21.80
C GLY A 131 -6.03 -12.16 20.44
N VAL A 132 -6.98 -12.96 20.02
CA VAL A 132 -7.80 -12.72 18.81
C VAL A 132 -8.76 -11.54 19.02
N PHE A 133 -9.33 -11.00 17.94
CA PHE A 133 -10.39 -9.98 18.10
C PHE A 133 -11.62 -10.58 18.82
N PRO A 134 -12.32 -9.82 19.71
CA PRO A 134 -13.35 -10.35 20.60
C PRO A 134 -14.51 -11.08 19.91
N GLU A 135 -14.95 -10.63 18.74
CA GLU A 135 -16.04 -11.28 17.99
C GLU A 135 -15.57 -12.46 17.10
N TRP A 136 -14.34 -12.97 17.31
CA TRP A 136 -13.76 -14.02 16.47
C TRP A 136 -14.64 -15.27 16.38
N GLU A 137 -15.17 -15.78 17.49
CA GLU A 137 -15.98 -17.00 17.52
C GLU A 137 -17.30 -16.85 16.73
N ARG A 138 -17.86 -15.62 16.71
CA ARG A 138 -19.08 -15.29 15.99
C ARG A 138 -18.84 -14.90 14.53
N SER A 139 -17.58 -14.80 14.11
CA SER A 139 -17.19 -14.46 12.75
C SER A 139 -17.09 -15.69 11.85
N VAL A 140 -16.91 -15.46 10.55
CA VAL A 140 -16.64 -16.52 9.57
C VAL A 140 -15.33 -17.29 9.88
N TYR A 141 -14.48 -16.74 10.73
CA TYR A 141 -13.22 -17.39 11.14
C TYR A 141 -13.38 -18.36 12.32
N GLY A 142 -14.47 -18.26 13.10
CA GLY A 142 -14.66 -19.04 14.31
C GLY A 142 -14.69 -20.56 14.09
N GLN A 143 -14.97 -21.01 12.87
CA GLN A 143 -14.93 -22.42 12.47
C GLN A 143 -13.65 -22.80 11.71
N THR A 144 -12.64 -21.93 11.72
CA THR A 144 -11.38 -22.14 11.00
C THR A 144 -10.19 -22.17 11.96
N ASN A 145 -9.04 -22.59 11.46
CA ASN A 145 -7.77 -22.49 12.20
C ASN A 145 -7.12 -21.10 12.09
N TYR A 146 -7.74 -20.18 11.36
CA TYR A 146 -7.24 -18.81 11.21
C TYR A 146 -7.66 -17.97 12.40
N ARG A 147 -6.71 -17.54 13.21
CA ARG A 147 -6.91 -16.81 14.49
C ARG A 147 -6.25 -15.42 14.44
N PRO A 148 -6.84 -14.44 13.75
CA PRO A 148 -6.26 -13.12 13.62
C PRO A 148 -6.55 -12.22 14.82
N ARG A 149 -5.69 -11.23 15.06
CA ARG A 149 -5.92 -10.12 15.99
C ARG A 149 -6.91 -9.11 15.47
N ASN A 150 -7.00 -8.96 14.15
CA ASN A 150 -7.79 -7.94 13.45
C ASN A 150 -8.79 -8.63 12.52
N MET A 151 -10.07 -8.24 12.56
CA MET A 151 -11.13 -8.83 11.75
C MET A 151 -10.94 -8.59 10.25
N ALA A 152 -10.40 -7.43 9.87
CA ALA A 152 -10.05 -7.09 8.49
C ALA A 152 -8.68 -6.41 8.46
N LEU A 153 -7.91 -6.61 7.39
CA LEU A 153 -6.51 -6.23 7.32
C LEU A 153 -6.22 -5.25 6.18
N THR A 154 -6.70 -5.55 4.97
CA THR A 154 -6.30 -4.83 3.76
C THR A 154 -7.45 -4.06 3.15
N THR A 155 -7.11 -2.95 2.49
CA THR A 155 -8.07 -2.12 1.76
C THR A 155 -7.38 -1.44 0.58
N ILE A 156 -8.17 -0.96 -0.37
CA ILE A 156 -7.71 0.00 -1.38
C ILE A 156 -8.34 1.34 -1.03
N ALA A 157 -7.49 2.30 -0.62
CA ALA A 157 -7.91 3.65 -0.29
C ALA A 157 -7.45 4.62 -1.39
N PRO A 158 -8.14 5.76 -1.59
CA PRO A 158 -7.77 6.75 -2.61
C PRO A 158 -6.40 7.39 -2.39
N THR A 159 -5.98 7.58 -1.13
CA THR A 159 -4.69 8.15 -0.70
C THR A 159 -4.38 9.56 -1.24
N GLY A 160 -5.41 10.35 -1.61
CA GLY A 160 -5.25 11.64 -2.29
C GLY A 160 -4.29 12.62 -1.63
N THR A 161 -4.34 12.77 -0.30
CA THR A 161 -3.46 13.69 0.43
C THR A 161 -2.10 13.05 0.76
N ILE A 162 -2.10 11.81 1.26
CA ILE A 162 -0.85 11.16 1.68
C ILE A 162 0.07 10.82 0.52
N SER A 163 -0.48 10.54 -0.67
CA SER A 163 0.34 10.33 -1.88
C SER A 163 1.04 11.61 -2.32
N LEU A 164 0.40 12.77 -2.18
CA LEU A 164 1.05 14.06 -2.42
C LEU A 164 2.21 14.34 -1.44
N LEU A 165 2.02 13.98 -0.16
CA LEU A 165 3.08 14.12 0.84
C LEU A 165 4.24 13.16 0.60
N ALA A 166 3.96 11.99 0.05
CA ALA A 166 4.95 10.96 -0.29
C ALA A 166 5.53 11.11 -1.70
N ASP A 167 5.11 12.14 -2.45
CA ASP A 167 5.51 12.42 -3.84
C ASP A 167 5.38 11.16 -4.74
N THR A 168 4.17 10.57 -4.74
CA THR A 168 3.88 9.34 -5.49
C THR A 168 2.44 9.33 -6.01
N SER A 169 2.12 8.41 -6.92
CA SER A 169 0.77 8.24 -7.46
C SER A 169 -0.23 7.77 -6.40
N SER A 170 -1.50 8.21 -6.54
CA SER A 170 -2.56 7.88 -5.58
C SER A 170 -3.02 6.44 -5.72
N GLY A 171 -3.03 5.70 -4.60
CA GLY A 171 -3.58 4.35 -4.51
C GLY A 171 -3.07 3.42 -5.62
N ILE A 172 -4.03 2.84 -6.33
CA ILE A 172 -3.80 2.02 -7.52
C ILE A 172 -4.19 2.75 -8.81
N GLU A 173 -4.47 4.05 -8.73
CA GLU A 173 -4.90 4.85 -9.87
C GLU A 173 -3.76 5.02 -10.89
N PRO A 174 -4.10 5.14 -12.20
CA PRO A 174 -3.11 5.50 -13.20
C PRO A 174 -2.59 6.92 -12.96
N LEU A 175 -1.42 7.25 -13.50
CA LEU A 175 -0.95 8.63 -13.50
C LEU A 175 -1.92 9.51 -14.28
N PHE A 176 -2.47 10.52 -13.62
CA PHE A 176 -3.39 11.47 -14.22
C PHE A 176 -2.71 12.27 -15.34
N SER A 177 -1.47 12.71 -15.08
CA SER A 177 -0.64 13.43 -16.04
C SER A 177 0.83 13.35 -15.59
N LEU A 178 1.74 13.38 -16.56
CA LEU A 178 3.18 13.47 -16.29
C LEU A 178 3.59 14.89 -15.84
N GLY A 179 2.82 15.90 -16.22
CA GLY A 179 2.99 17.28 -15.78
C GLY A 179 1.65 17.98 -15.73
N TYR A 180 1.38 18.74 -14.67
CA TYR A 180 0.14 19.48 -14.49
C TYR A 180 0.33 20.76 -13.69
N GLN A 181 -0.63 21.66 -13.83
CA GLN A 181 -0.72 22.88 -13.04
C GLN A 181 -1.73 22.67 -11.92
N LYS A 182 -1.34 23.04 -10.71
CA LYS A 182 -2.21 23.05 -9.54
C LYS A 182 -2.41 24.49 -9.08
N ASN A 183 -3.64 24.97 -9.15
CA ASN A 183 -4.01 26.26 -8.58
C ASN A 183 -4.33 26.07 -7.09
N THR A 184 -3.62 26.77 -6.23
CA THR A 184 -3.88 26.74 -4.77
C THR A 184 -5.05 27.67 -4.42
N VAL A 185 -5.64 27.46 -3.26
CA VAL A 185 -6.71 28.32 -2.71
C VAL A 185 -6.23 29.78 -2.55
N GLU A 186 -4.93 29.98 -2.37
CA GLU A 186 -4.28 31.28 -2.25
C GLU A 186 -4.00 31.94 -3.61
N GLY A 187 -4.46 31.36 -4.73
CA GLY A 187 -4.29 31.93 -6.08
C GLY A 187 -2.90 31.72 -6.69
N LYS A 188 -2.04 30.86 -6.09
CA LYS A 188 -0.74 30.52 -6.66
C LYS A 188 -0.88 29.33 -7.61
N THR A 189 -0.19 29.37 -8.73
CA THR A 189 -0.08 28.25 -9.67
C THR A 189 1.22 27.50 -9.39
N LEU A 190 1.11 26.20 -9.09
CA LEU A 190 2.23 25.29 -8.93
C LEU A 190 2.33 24.41 -10.17
N TYR A 191 3.51 24.28 -10.72
CA TYR A 191 3.81 23.34 -11.81
C TYR A 191 4.38 22.08 -11.18
N MET A 192 3.66 20.98 -11.37
CA MET A 192 4.03 19.67 -10.84
C MET A 192 4.43 18.76 -12.00
N MET A 193 5.54 18.07 -11.85
CA MET A 193 5.98 17.04 -12.80
C MET A 193 6.25 15.75 -12.03
N ASN A 194 5.88 14.61 -12.63
CA ASN A 194 6.20 13.32 -12.03
C ASN A 194 7.72 13.17 -11.91
N PRO A 195 8.27 12.93 -10.70
CA PRO A 195 9.71 12.90 -10.48
C PRO A 195 10.41 11.79 -11.25
N ILE A 196 9.77 10.62 -11.41
CA ILE A 196 10.33 9.47 -12.14
C ILE A 196 10.43 9.81 -13.63
N PHE A 197 9.44 10.54 -14.16
CA PHE A 197 9.49 11.01 -15.55
C PHE A 197 10.64 11.98 -15.77
N VAL A 198 10.84 12.95 -14.87
CA VAL A 198 11.95 13.90 -14.93
C VAL A 198 13.30 13.18 -14.87
N GLU A 199 13.44 12.21 -13.97
CA GLU A 199 14.65 11.40 -13.84
C GLU A 199 14.93 10.61 -15.14
N THR A 200 13.90 9.96 -15.69
CA THR A 200 14.01 9.24 -16.97
C THR A 200 14.44 10.14 -18.13
N LEU A 201 13.92 11.38 -18.19
CA LEU A 201 14.34 12.34 -19.22
C LEU A 201 15.80 12.76 -19.08
N LYS A 202 16.26 12.95 -17.83
CA LYS A 202 17.67 13.27 -17.53
C LYS A 202 18.60 12.13 -17.93
N GLU A 203 18.27 10.91 -17.57
CA GLU A 203 19.03 9.71 -17.95
C GLU A 203 19.15 9.52 -19.46
N LYS A 204 18.09 9.87 -20.19
CA LYS A 204 18.09 9.82 -21.67
C LYS A 204 18.73 11.03 -22.34
N GLY A 205 19.16 12.04 -21.58
CA GLY A 205 19.77 13.27 -22.11
C GLY A 205 18.83 14.15 -22.92
N ILE A 206 17.52 14.03 -22.73
CA ILE A 206 16.47 14.83 -23.43
C ILE A 206 15.79 15.83 -22.51
N TYR A 207 16.24 15.97 -21.28
CA TYR A 207 15.78 17.01 -20.35
C TYR A 207 16.65 18.26 -20.55
N SER A 208 16.03 19.35 -20.98
CA SER A 208 16.66 20.68 -21.18
C SER A 208 16.05 21.70 -20.20
#